data_de218cfaf0e04fc4ec6bbfac6e2ac598
#
_entry.id   de218cfaf0e04fc4ec6bbfac6e2ac598
#
_cell.length_a   1.000
_cell.length_b   1.000
_cell.length_c   1.000
_cell.angle_alpha   90.00
_cell.angle_beta   90.00
_cell.angle_gamma   90.00
#
_symmetry.space_group_name_H-M   'P 1'
#
loop_
_entity.id
_entity.type
_entity.pdbx_description
1 polymer ?
#
loop_
_entity_poly.entity_id
_entity_poly.type
_entity_poly.pdbx_seq_one_letter_code
_entity_poly.pdbx_strand_id
1 'polypeptide(L)'
;MKQSKNFYPVVLIMGAMLIIALALAMIYILERLEEEQERTVQQQELSAVGPKAEPDSEGWRPLFNAHTLDGWEITNFGPQGPVVVSDSSVLLVLGDGLTGITWEREFPDVNYEISLQAKRIDGNDFFCGLTFPVMDEHCTFIVGGWGGSLVGLSSIDGQDASGNFTTTRMAFDNERWYNIRVKVDNEAIRCFIDDEEIVYAPVGEHTFSVRSEVSLSRPLGIASWMTTSALRDIRFREL
;
A
#
# COMPACT_ATOMS: atom_id res chain seq x y z
N MET A 1 34.47 55.11 -52.08
CA MET A 1 34.57 54.72 -50.68
C MET A 1 33.49 55.47 -49.89
N LYS A 2 32.35 54.82 -49.61
CA LYS A 2 31.37 55.27 -48.63
C LYS A 2 30.23 54.18 -48.50
N GLN A 3 30.51 53.11 -47.77
CA GLN A 3 29.45 52.20 -47.31
C GLN A 3 29.96 51.56 -45.99
N SER A 4 29.73 52.21 -44.89
CA SER A 4 30.01 51.61 -43.57
C SER A 4 29.28 52.24 -42.40
N LYS A 5 28.20 52.97 -42.63
CA LYS A 5 27.51 53.69 -41.53
C LYS A 5 26.16 53.11 -41.07
N ASN A 6 25.57 52.09 -41.74
CA ASN A 6 24.24 51.61 -41.43
C ASN A 6 24.18 50.22 -40.74
N PHE A 7 25.32 49.59 -40.43
CA PHE A 7 25.32 48.26 -39.85
C PHE A 7 25.17 48.24 -38.32
N TYR A 8 25.65 49.26 -37.63
CA TYR A 8 25.64 49.34 -36.18
C TYR A 8 24.21 49.44 -35.56
N PRO A 9 23.27 50.22 -36.09
CA PRO A 9 21.92 50.29 -35.46
C PRO A 9 21.12 48.99 -35.60
N VAL A 10 21.31 48.23 -36.68
CA VAL A 10 20.62 46.93 -36.88
C VAL A 10 21.12 45.90 -35.89
N VAL A 11 22.42 45.81 -35.64
CA VAL A 11 23.03 44.89 -34.69
C VAL A 11 22.58 45.22 -33.25
N LEU A 12 22.51 46.50 -32.89
CA LEU A 12 22.01 46.95 -31.59
C LEU A 12 20.51 46.60 -31.38
N ILE A 13 19.68 46.76 -32.39
CA ILE A 13 18.26 46.42 -32.33
C ILE A 13 18.08 44.89 -32.20
N MET A 14 18.80 44.09 -32.97
CA MET A 14 18.75 42.64 -32.87
C MET A 14 19.26 42.16 -31.51
N GLY A 15 20.27 42.76 -30.93
CA GLY A 15 20.79 42.47 -29.60
C GLY A 15 19.73 42.78 -28.50
N ALA A 16 19.05 43.95 -28.62
CA ALA A 16 17.99 44.31 -27.68
C ALA A 16 16.77 43.36 -27.77
N MET A 17 16.38 42.96 -28.98
CA MET A 17 15.26 42.00 -29.17
C MET A 17 15.62 40.62 -28.61
N LEU A 18 16.86 40.15 -28.73
CA LEU A 18 17.32 38.88 -28.15
C LEU A 18 17.30 38.93 -26.62
N ILE A 19 17.74 40.02 -26.01
CA ILE A 19 17.72 40.20 -24.55
C ILE A 19 16.24 40.20 -24.04
N ILE A 20 15.35 40.89 -24.73
CA ILE A 20 13.90 40.87 -24.36
C ILE A 20 13.32 39.48 -24.50
N ALA A 21 13.63 38.74 -25.57
CA ALA A 21 13.14 37.37 -25.75
C ALA A 21 13.67 36.43 -24.65
N LEU A 22 14.92 36.56 -24.27
CA LEU A 22 15.52 35.78 -23.18
C LEU A 22 14.91 36.14 -21.82
N ALA A 23 14.62 37.43 -21.58
CA ALA A 23 13.95 37.87 -20.35
C ALA A 23 12.53 37.31 -20.25
N LEU A 24 11.77 37.36 -21.36
CA LEU A 24 10.40 36.78 -21.41
C LEU A 24 10.42 35.25 -21.24
N ALA A 25 11.38 34.55 -21.84
CA ALA A 25 11.55 33.12 -21.65
C ALA A 25 11.90 32.77 -20.19
N MET A 26 12.73 33.59 -19.55
CA MET A 26 13.08 33.40 -18.14
C MET A 26 11.88 33.62 -17.21
N ILE A 27 11.08 34.68 -17.46
CA ILE A 27 9.85 34.91 -16.72
C ILE A 27 8.89 33.71 -16.86
N TYR A 28 8.67 33.24 -18.08
CA TYR A 28 7.82 32.08 -18.33
C TYR A 28 8.31 30.80 -17.60
N ILE A 29 9.63 30.57 -17.56
CA ILE A 29 10.22 29.44 -16.84
C ILE A 29 10.01 29.58 -15.33
N LEU A 30 10.19 30.79 -14.78
CA LEU A 30 9.98 31.06 -13.37
C LEU A 30 8.52 30.85 -12.96
N GLU A 31 7.58 31.36 -13.74
CA GLU A 31 6.13 31.13 -13.50
C GLU A 31 5.78 29.63 -13.52
N ARG A 32 6.35 28.87 -14.44
CA ARG A 32 6.17 27.41 -14.51
C ARG A 32 6.74 26.69 -13.30
N LEU A 33 7.92 27.11 -12.82
CA LEU A 33 8.54 26.52 -11.63
C LEU A 33 7.75 26.86 -10.37
N GLU A 34 7.20 28.07 -10.27
CA GLU A 34 6.31 28.45 -9.16
C GLU A 34 5.02 27.61 -9.17
N GLU A 35 4.36 27.43 -10.33
CA GLU A 35 3.20 26.57 -10.47
C GLU A 35 3.50 25.10 -10.10
N GLU A 36 4.66 24.56 -10.48
CA GLU A 36 5.08 23.20 -10.08
C GLU A 36 5.35 23.10 -8.59
N GLN A 37 5.96 24.12 -7.98
CA GLN A 37 6.19 24.15 -6.54
C GLN A 37 4.88 24.25 -5.77
N GLU A 38 3.95 25.10 -6.19
CA GLU A 38 2.62 25.21 -5.56
C GLU A 38 1.84 23.88 -5.68
N ARG A 39 1.87 23.23 -6.84
CA ARG A 39 1.26 21.89 -7.01
C ARG A 39 1.91 20.84 -6.11
N THR A 40 3.23 20.89 -5.97
CA THR A 40 3.96 19.94 -5.11
C THR A 40 3.66 20.17 -3.64
N VAL A 41 3.58 21.44 -3.20
CA VAL A 41 3.21 21.81 -1.82
C VAL A 41 1.75 21.43 -1.55
N GLN A 42 0.84 21.73 -2.47
CA GLN A 42 -0.58 21.38 -2.35
C GLN A 42 -0.79 19.85 -2.35
N GLN A 43 0.01 19.11 -3.10
CA GLN A 43 0.00 17.65 -3.12
C GLN A 43 0.61 17.07 -1.83
N GLN A 44 1.65 17.71 -1.25
CA GLN A 44 2.19 17.36 0.06
C GLN A 44 1.24 17.71 1.22
N GLU A 45 0.54 18.84 1.16
CA GLU A 45 -0.48 19.20 2.15
C GLU A 45 -1.69 18.26 2.09
N LEU A 46 -2.15 17.87 0.89
CA LEU A 46 -3.18 16.83 0.71
C LEU A 46 -2.69 15.45 1.18
N SER A 47 -1.40 15.14 1.05
CA SER A 47 -0.79 13.90 1.55
C SER A 47 -0.58 13.90 3.07
N ALA A 48 -0.30 15.06 3.67
CA ALA A 48 -0.14 15.21 5.12
C ALA A 48 -1.48 15.17 5.86
N VAL A 49 -2.59 15.51 5.17
CA VAL A 49 -3.96 15.27 5.61
C VAL A 49 -4.40 13.95 4.97
N GLY A 50 -3.87 12.84 5.44
CA GLY A 50 -4.39 11.53 5.06
C GLY A 50 -5.89 11.46 5.32
N PRO A 51 -6.61 10.55 4.67
CA PRO A 51 -8.06 10.53 4.75
C PRO A 51 -8.49 10.42 6.20
N LYS A 52 -8.80 11.54 6.83
CA LYS A 52 -9.84 11.61 7.86
C LYS A 52 -11.16 11.44 7.12
N ALA A 53 -11.26 10.35 6.35
CA ALA A 53 -12.54 9.96 5.84
C ALA A 53 -13.39 9.68 7.06
N GLU A 54 -14.44 10.46 7.22
CA GLU A 54 -15.41 10.21 8.26
C GLU A 54 -15.86 8.75 8.15
N PRO A 55 -16.02 8.05 9.28
CA PRO A 55 -16.50 6.68 9.24
C PRO A 55 -17.88 6.62 8.58
N ASP A 56 -18.13 5.53 7.87
CA ASP A 56 -19.47 5.26 7.36
C ASP A 56 -20.46 4.93 8.51
N SER A 57 -21.71 4.64 8.18
CA SER A 57 -22.75 4.32 9.18
C SER A 57 -22.45 3.08 10.04
N GLU A 58 -21.48 2.26 9.64
CA GLU A 58 -21.04 1.06 10.36
C GLU A 58 -19.69 1.25 11.06
N GLY A 59 -19.13 2.47 11.01
CA GLY A 59 -17.86 2.84 11.62
C GLY A 59 -16.62 2.54 10.77
N TRP A 60 -16.77 2.07 9.53
CA TRP A 60 -15.64 1.77 8.66
C TRP A 60 -15.00 3.03 8.09
N ARG A 61 -13.69 3.09 8.16
CA ARG A 61 -12.84 4.12 7.57
C ARG A 61 -11.96 3.53 6.47
N PRO A 62 -11.92 4.10 5.26
CA PRO A 62 -11.04 3.63 4.22
C PRO A 62 -9.57 3.89 4.58
N LEU A 63 -8.71 2.91 4.37
CA LEU A 63 -7.26 3.03 4.39
C LEU A 63 -6.68 3.18 2.98
N PHE A 64 -7.45 2.87 1.95
CA PHE A 64 -7.09 3.04 0.55
C PHE A 64 -8.17 3.85 -0.16
N ASN A 65 -7.75 4.93 -0.82
CA ASN A 65 -8.64 5.89 -1.50
C ASN A 65 -8.99 5.50 -2.95
N ALA A 66 -8.63 4.30 -3.39
CA ALA A 66 -8.81 3.78 -4.74
C ALA A 66 -7.99 4.49 -5.86
N HIS A 67 -7.12 5.44 -5.53
CA HIS A 67 -6.41 6.26 -6.52
C HIS A 67 -4.90 6.39 -6.26
N THR A 68 -4.48 6.39 -5.00
CA THR A 68 -3.08 6.60 -4.61
C THR A 68 -2.70 5.69 -3.44
N LEU A 69 -1.41 5.51 -3.21
CA LEU A 69 -0.87 4.85 -2.02
C LEU A 69 -0.75 5.81 -0.82
N ASP A 70 -1.60 6.83 -0.72
CA ASP A 70 -1.55 7.76 0.40
C ASP A 70 -1.69 7.04 1.75
N GLY A 71 -0.69 7.23 2.64
CA GLY A 71 -0.55 6.51 3.92
C GLY A 71 0.09 5.12 3.83
N TRP A 72 0.42 4.67 2.63
CA TRP A 72 1.12 3.41 2.37
C TRP A 72 2.45 3.66 1.69
N GLU A 73 3.49 2.98 2.13
CA GLU A 73 4.74 2.86 1.39
C GLU A 73 4.86 1.51 0.69
N ILE A 74 5.61 1.46 -0.40
CA ILE A 74 6.01 0.20 -1.04
C ILE A 74 7.08 -0.43 -0.16
N THR A 75 6.78 -1.59 0.41
CA THR A 75 7.71 -2.26 1.32
C THR A 75 8.96 -2.72 0.61
N ASN A 76 10.14 -2.26 1.06
CA ASN A 76 11.41 -2.63 0.46
C ASN A 76 11.90 -4.00 0.96
N PHE A 77 11.34 -5.08 0.43
CA PHE A 77 11.78 -6.44 0.73
C PHE A 77 13.09 -6.84 0.02
N GLY A 78 13.61 -5.99 -0.86
CA GLY A 78 14.80 -6.24 -1.69
C GLY A 78 14.43 -6.62 -3.12
N PRO A 79 14.13 -7.89 -3.42
CA PRO A 79 13.78 -8.31 -4.78
C PRO A 79 12.28 -8.26 -5.08
N GLN A 80 11.54 -7.31 -4.48
CA GLN A 80 10.09 -7.15 -4.72
C GLN A 80 9.78 -6.80 -6.17
N GLY A 81 8.59 -7.21 -6.63
CA GLY A 81 8.03 -6.77 -7.90
C GLY A 81 7.48 -5.34 -7.84
N PRO A 82 7.06 -4.77 -8.97
CA PRO A 82 6.38 -3.48 -9.01
C PRO A 82 5.07 -3.47 -8.20
N VAL A 83 4.79 -2.32 -7.56
CA VAL A 83 3.49 -2.03 -6.97
C VAL A 83 2.86 -0.90 -7.77
N VAL A 84 1.63 -1.10 -8.25
CA VAL A 84 0.94 -0.15 -9.14
C VAL A 84 -0.49 0.05 -8.66
N VAL A 85 -0.98 1.29 -8.68
CA VAL A 85 -2.40 1.57 -8.49
C VAL A 85 -3.06 1.65 -9.86
N SER A 86 -4.02 0.78 -10.12
CA SER A 86 -4.80 0.71 -11.35
C SER A 86 -6.19 0.17 -11.08
N ASP A 87 -7.18 0.64 -11.81
CA ASP A 87 -8.57 0.15 -11.73
C ASP A 87 -9.13 0.09 -10.29
N SER A 88 -8.86 1.16 -9.52
CA SER A 88 -9.25 1.27 -8.11
C SER A 88 -8.68 0.16 -7.22
N SER A 89 -7.55 -0.42 -7.61
CA SER A 89 -6.89 -1.51 -6.89
C SER A 89 -5.39 -1.26 -6.77
N VAL A 90 -4.78 -1.80 -5.74
CA VAL A 90 -3.33 -1.93 -5.61
C VAL A 90 -2.92 -3.26 -6.22
N LEU A 91 -2.12 -3.23 -7.26
CA LEU A 91 -1.56 -4.40 -7.90
C LEU A 91 -0.16 -4.67 -7.32
N LEU A 92 0.01 -5.81 -6.65
CA LEU A 92 1.30 -6.34 -6.22
C LEU A 92 1.79 -7.30 -7.29
N VAL A 93 2.69 -6.84 -8.16
CA VAL A 93 3.21 -7.68 -9.24
C VAL A 93 4.24 -8.66 -8.69
N LEU A 94 4.22 -9.89 -9.17
CA LEU A 94 5.17 -10.94 -8.82
C LEU A 94 6.62 -10.45 -8.90
N GLY A 95 7.38 -10.67 -7.81
CA GLY A 95 8.80 -10.45 -7.70
C GLY A 95 9.54 -11.75 -7.38
N ASP A 96 10.82 -11.67 -7.09
CA ASP A 96 11.60 -12.81 -6.60
C ASP A 96 11.51 -12.85 -5.06
N GLY A 97 10.32 -13.18 -4.55
CA GLY A 97 9.98 -13.19 -3.13
C GLY A 97 8.71 -12.39 -2.82
N LEU A 98 8.78 -11.57 -1.76
CA LEU A 98 7.66 -10.73 -1.32
C LEU A 98 7.52 -9.47 -2.17
N THR A 99 6.26 -9.10 -2.46
CA THR A 99 5.87 -7.78 -2.91
C THR A 99 4.75 -7.28 -2.01
N GLY A 100 4.80 -6.05 -1.52
CA GLY A 100 3.79 -5.57 -0.58
C GLY A 100 3.83 -4.07 -0.31
N ILE A 101 2.89 -3.66 0.53
CA ILE A 101 2.73 -2.30 1.03
C ILE A 101 2.64 -2.32 2.55
N THR A 102 3.17 -1.26 3.19
CA THR A 102 3.16 -1.08 4.65
C THR A 102 2.51 0.25 4.99
N TRP A 103 1.65 0.25 6.00
CA TRP A 103 0.98 1.44 6.52
C TRP A 103 1.94 2.27 7.35
N GLU A 104 2.09 3.55 7.05
CA GLU A 104 3.05 4.46 7.68
C GLU A 104 2.47 5.29 8.83
N ARG A 105 1.15 5.19 9.07
CA ARG A 105 0.48 5.98 10.10
C ARG A 105 0.16 5.14 11.33
N GLU A 106 -0.27 5.78 12.41
CA GLU A 106 -0.73 5.09 13.61
C GLU A 106 -1.85 4.10 13.28
N PHE A 107 -1.82 2.95 13.95
CA PHE A 107 -2.82 1.91 13.84
C PHE A 107 -3.04 1.29 15.23
N PRO A 108 -4.26 0.99 15.66
CA PRO A 108 -4.55 0.44 16.99
C PRO A 108 -3.95 -0.97 17.16
N ASP A 109 -3.54 -1.28 18.39
CA ASP A 109 -2.95 -2.58 18.73
C ASP A 109 -3.99 -3.65 19.07
N VAL A 110 -5.23 -3.23 19.40
CA VAL A 110 -6.34 -4.08 19.82
C VAL A 110 -7.67 -3.37 19.64
N ASN A 111 -8.79 -4.10 19.70
CA ASN A 111 -10.17 -3.61 19.58
C ASN A 111 -10.44 -2.93 18.23
N TYR A 112 -10.13 -3.65 17.16
CA TYR A 112 -10.39 -3.19 15.80
C TYR A 112 -10.78 -4.35 14.87
N GLU A 113 -11.33 -3.98 13.73
CA GLU A 113 -11.46 -4.85 12.56
C GLU A 113 -10.79 -4.20 11.36
N ILE A 114 -10.12 -5.00 10.55
CA ILE A 114 -9.63 -4.64 9.22
C ILE A 114 -10.30 -5.52 8.18
N SER A 115 -10.70 -4.93 7.06
CA SER A 115 -11.34 -5.62 5.94
C SER A 115 -10.74 -5.16 4.63
N LEU A 116 -10.58 -6.09 3.69
CA LEU A 116 -10.16 -5.80 2.32
C LEU A 116 -10.71 -6.86 1.37
N GLN A 117 -10.65 -6.55 0.09
CA GLN A 117 -10.81 -7.54 -0.97
C GLN A 117 -9.46 -7.84 -1.60
N ALA A 118 -9.14 -9.12 -1.77
CA ALA A 118 -7.93 -9.57 -2.46
C ALA A 118 -8.26 -10.64 -3.50
N LYS A 119 -7.48 -10.67 -4.58
CA LYS A 119 -7.53 -11.73 -5.58
C LYS A 119 -6.13 -12.13 -6.05
N ARG A 120 -5.97 -13.40 -6.38
CA ARG A 120 -4.80 -13.90 -7.10
C ARG A 120 -5.01 -13.72 -8.59
N ILE A 121 -4.05 -13.12 -9.28
CA ILE A 121 -4.04 -12.96 -10.73
C ILE A 121 -3.17 -14.04 -11.36
N ASP A 122 -1.95 -14.22 -10.85
CA ASP A 122 -0.97 -15.17 -11.34
C ASP A 122 -0.08 -15.66 -10.20
N GLY A 123 0.52 -16.83 -10.36
CA GLY A 123 1.32 -17.47 -9.33
C GLY A 123 0.53 -18.54 -8.55
N ASN A 124 1.18 -19.15 -7.57
CA ASN A 124 0.64 -20.30 -6.85
C ASN A 124 0.97 -20.29 -5.35
N ASP A 125 1.24 -19.11 -4.77
CA ASP A 125 1.43 -18.99 -3.33
C ASP A 125 0.49 -17.92 -2.76
N PHE A 126 0.72 -17.43 -1.53
CA PHE A 126 -0.23 -16.52 -0.91
C PHE A 126 -0.35 -15.21 -1.69
N PHE A 127 -1.60 -14.84 -1.93
CA PHE A 127 -1.97 -13.61 -2.61
C PHE A 127 -2.37 -12.51 -1.63
N CYS A 128 -2.52 -12.86 -0.34
CA CYS A 128 -2.73 -11.93 0.75
C CYS A 128 -2.08 -12.48 2.03
N GLY A 129 -0.98 -11.89 2.44
CA GLY A 129 -0.42 -11.99 3.77
C GLY A 129 -0.68 -10.68 4.49
N LEU A 130 -1.73 -10.63 5.30
CA LEU A 130 -2.11 -9.45 6.07
C LEU A 130 -1.40 -9.49 7.41
N THR A 131 -0.43 -8.62 7.61
CA THR A 131 0.26 -8.40 8.89
C THR A 131 -0.48 -7.31 9.67
N PHE A 132 -0.68 -7.54 10.96
CA PHE A 132 -1.46 -6.65 11.83
C PHE A 132 -0.99 -6.72 13.28
N PRO A 133 -1.22 -5.68 14.11
CA PRO A 133 -0.94 -5.69 15.52
C PRO A 133 -1.87 -6.62 16.30
N VAL A 134 -1.36 -7.21 17.36
CA VAL A 134 -2.13 -7.94 18.37
C VAL A 134 -1.51 -7.70 19.74
N MET A 135 -2.13 -6.86 20.58
CA MET A 135 -1.55 -6.34 21.81
C MET A 135 -0.15 -5.72 21.55
N ASP A 136 0.85 -6.13 22.30
CA ASP A 136 2.24 -5.66 22.16
C ASP A 136 3.01 -6.34 21.02
N GLU A 137 2.36 -7.26 20.27
CA GLU A 137 2.97 -8.11 19.25
C GLU A 137 2.32 -7.89 17.88
N HIS A 138 2.71 -8.70 16.90
CA HIS A 138 2.13 -8.69 15.55
C HIS A 138 1.95 -10.12 15.06
N CYS A 139 0.99 -10.31 14.16
CA CYS A 139 0.76 -11.60 13.50
C CYS A 139 0.45 -11.36 12.01
N THR A 140 0.58 -12.42 11.20
CA THR A 140 0.21 -12.36 9.78
C THR A 140 -0.86 -13.40 9.47
N PHE A 141 -1.98 -12.97 8.90
CA PHE A 141 -2.98 -13.87 8.34
C PHE A 141 -2.62 -14.20 6.90
N ILE A 142 -2.31 -15.47 6.66
CA ILE A 142 -1.92 -15.99 5.34
C ILE A 142 -3.14 -16.54 4.63
N VAL A 143 -3.35 -16.12 3.38
CA VAL A 143 -4.43 -16.60 2.50
C VAL A 143 -3.84 -17.15 1.20
N GLY A 144 -3.95 -18.43 1.02
CA GLY A 144 -3.48 -19.14 -0.17
C GLY A 144 -1.98 -19.43 -0.22
N GLY A 145 -1.35 -19.65 0.94
CA GLY A 145 0.06 -19.95 1.02
C GLY A 145 0.44 -21.41 0.72
N TRP A 146 1.73 -21.71 0.77
CA TRP A 146 2.31 -23.05 0.60
C TRP A 146 1.74 -23.83 -0.57
N GLY A 147 1.89 -23.28 -1.76
CA GLY A 147 1.37 -23.87 -2.99
C GLY A 147 -0.08 -23.52 -3.28
N GLY A 148 -0.60 -22.42 -2.73
CA GLY A 148 -1.82 -21.78 -3.15
C GLY A 148 -3.09 -22.12 -2.35
N SER A 149 -3.00 -22.97 -1.32
CA SER A 149 -4.21 -23.46 -0.62
C SER A 149 -4.20 -23.29 0.90
N LEU A 150 -3.05 -22.99 1.52
CA LEU A 150 -2.96 -22.90 2.97
C LEU A 150 -3.50 -21.56 3.48
N VAL A 151 -4.27 -21.64 4.56
CA VAL A 151 -4.78 -20.48 5.32
C VAL A 151 -4.44 -20.69 6.80
N GLY A 152 -4.06 -19.62 7.48
CA GLY A 152 -3.76 -19.65 8.92
C GLY A 152 -2.99 -18.44 9.40
N LEU A 153 -2.77 -18.36 10.69
CA LEU A 153 -1.97 -17.31 11.33
C LEU A 153 -0.48 -17.71 11.39
N SER A 154 0.36 -16.76 11.10
CA SER A 154 1.83 -16.95 11.10
C SER A 154 2.50 -15.77 11.84
N SER A 155 3.07 -15.97 13.06
CA SER A 155 3.26 -17.25 13.74
C SER A 155 2.55 -17.26 15.09
N ILE A 156 2.19 -18.45 15.57
CA ILE A 156 1.66 -18.68 16.92
C ILE A 156 2.62 -19.64 17.64
N ASP A 157 3.06 -19.28 18.85
CA ASP A 157 4.00 -20.07 19.68
C ASP A 157 5.25 -20.50 18.92
N GLY A 158 5.75 -19.62 18.04
CA GLY A 158 6.91 -19.88 17.18
C GLY A 158 6.65 -20.81 15.99
N GLN A 159 5.39 -21.24 15.77
CA GLN A 159 5.00 -22.07 14.64
C GLN A 159 4.34 -21.21 13.54
N ASP A 160 4.79 -21.36 12.31
CA ASP A 160 4.16 -20.66 11.16
C ASP A 160 2.78 -21.25 10.81
N ALA A 161 2.10 -20.63 9.83
CA ALA A 161 0.75 -21.04 9.44
C ALA A 161 0.65 -22.50 8.96
N SER A 162 1.75 -23.17 8.64
CA SER A 162 1.74 -24.56 8.20
C SER A 162 1.81 -25.57 9.35
N GLY A 163 2.15 -25.12 10.56
CA GLY A 163 2.47 -25.99 11.69
C GLY A 163 1.68 -25.73 12.97
N ASN A 164 0.80 -24.73 13.02
CA ASN A 164 0.03 -24.43 14.23
C ASN A 164 -1.45 -24.82 14.08
N PHE A 165 -2.22 -24.69 15.17
CA PHE A 165 -3.61 -25.15 15.25
C PHE A 165 -4.59 -24.38 14.33
N THR A 166 -4.20 -23.23 13.76
CA THR A 166 -5.03 -22.46 12.83
C THR A 166 -4.87 -22.91 11.37
N THR A 167 -3.99 -23.88 11.12
CA THR A 167 -3.74 -24.40 9.78
C THR A 167 -4.99 -24.97 9.14
N THR A 168 -5.44 -24.43 8.03
CA THR A 168 -6.51 -25.01 7.23
C THR A 168 -6.17 -24.93 5.73
N ARG A 169 -6.96 -25.55 4.87
CA ARG A 169 -6.77 -25.54 3.43
C ARG A 169 -8.07 -25.22 2.72
N MET A 170 -7.97 -24.29 1.77
CA MET A 170 -9.06 -23.85 0.92
C MET A 170 -8.59 -23.81 -0.54
N ALA A 171 -9.49 -24.06 -1.48
CA ALA A 171 -9.23 -23.81 -2.88
C ALA A 171 -9.51 -22.33 -3.22
N PHE A 172 -8.60 -21.72 -3.97
CA PHE A 172 -8.74 -20.35 -4.42
C PHE A 172 -8.66 -20.29 -5.95
N ASP A 173 -9.71 -19.74 -6.56
CA ASP A 173 -9.75 -19.48 -7.98
C ASP A 173 -8.95 -18.21 -8.32
N ASN A 174 -8.19 -18.23 -9.40
CA ASN A 174 -7.59 -17.02 -9.92
C ASN A 174 -8.68 -16.06 -10.43
N GLU A 175 -8.38 -14.75 -10.43
CA GLU A 175 -9.28 -13.67 -10.86
C GLU A 175 -10.58 -13.53 -10.03
N ARG A 176 -10.78 -14.32 -8.98
CA ARG A 176 -11.89 -14.17 -8.05
C ARG A 176 -11.50 -13.25 -6.90
N TRP A 177 -12.34 -12.27 -6.58
CA TRP A 177 -12.24 -11.47 -5.38
C TRP A 177 -12.75 -12.24 -4.16
N TYR A 178 -11.95 -12.24 -3.10
CA TYR A 178 -12.28 -12.79 -1.79
C TYR A 178 -12.36 -11.65 -0.78
N ASN A 179 -13.41 -11.61 0.04
CA ASN A 179 -13.49 -10.70 1.17
C ASN A 179 -12.66 -11.28 2.31
N ILE A 180 -11.67 -10.56 2.76
CA ILE A 180 -10.76 -10.95 3.85
C ILE A 180 -10.99 -9.98 5.00
N ARG A 181 -11.23 -10.51 6.20
CA ARG A 181 -11.45 -9.70 7.38
C ARG A 181 -10.75 -10.31 8.58
N VAL A 182 -10.10 -9.44 9.38
CA VAL A 182 -9.47 -9.79 10.64
C VAL A 182 -10.08 -8.90 11.73
N LYS A 183 -10.53 -9.53 12.80
CA LYS A 183 -10.98 -8.88 14.02
C LYS A 183 -10.02 -9.23 15.14
N VAL A 184 -9.54 -8.21 15.85
CA VAL A 184 -8.67 -8.34 17.03
C VAL A 184 -9.35 -7.66 18.20
N ASP A 185 -9.71 -8.42 19.21
CA ASP A 185 -10.21 -7.91 20.47
C ASP A 185 -9.40 -8.46 21.67
N ASN A 186 -9.78 -8.11 22.90
CA ASN A 186 -9.08 -8.58 24.10
C ASN A 186 -9.19 -10.09 24.36
N GLU A 187 -10.08 -10.79 23.65
CA GLU A 187 -10.31 -12.21 23.81
C GLU A 187 -9.60 -13.05 22.76
N ALA A 188 -9.68 -12.64 21.49
CA ALA A 188 -9.22 -13.47 20.39
C ALA A 188 -8.89 -12.68 19.10
N ILE A 189 -8.10 -13.30 18.24
CA ILE A 189 -8.02 -13.01 16.82
C ILE A 189 -9.05 -13.88 16.10
N ARG A 190 -9.91 -13.26 15.27
CA ARG A 190 -10.84 -13.97 14.38
C ARG A 190 -10.57 -13.56 12.94
N CYS A 191 -10.39 -14.54 12.07
CA CYS A 191 -10.16 -14.27 10.65
C CYS A 191 -11.28 -14.88 9.82
N PHE A 192 -11.73 -14.11 8.83
CA PHE A 192 -12.85 -14.48 7.97
C PHE A 192 -12.46 -14.41 6.51
N ILE A 193 -12.98 -15.31 5.70
CA ILE A 193 -12.92 -15.29 4.24
C ILE A 193 -14.36 -15.46 3.72
N ASP A 194 -14.82 -14.53 2.88
CA ASP A 194 -16.20 -14.48 2.37
C ASP A 194 -17.27 -14.66 3.48
N ASP A 195 -17.07 -13.95 4.62
CA ASP A 195 -17.88 -13.96 5.84
C ASP A 195 -17.89 -15.27 6.64
N GLU A 196 -17.20 -16.31 6.19
CA GLU A 196 -16.99 -17.54 6.97
C GLU A 196 -15.82 -17.34 7.95
N GLU A 197 -16.03 -17.65 9.25
CA GLU A 197 -14.95 -17.64 10.25
C GLU A 197 -14.04 -18.85 10.03
N ILE A 198 -12.81 -18.59 9.57
CA ILE A 198 -11.82 -19.62 9.26
C ILE A 198 -10.86 -19.85 10.42
N VAL A 199 -10.58 -18.80 11.20
CA VAL A 199 -9.63 -18.85 12.32
C VAL A 199 -10.24 -18.21 13.55
N TYR A 200 -10.08 -18.90 14.68
CA TYR A 200 -10.27 -18.40 16.03
C TYR A 200 -9.02 -18.70 16.85
N ALA A 201 -8.35 -17.68 17.40
CA ALA A 201 -7.14 -17.85 18.22
C ALA A 201 -7.25 -16.97 19.49
N PRO A 202 -7.36 -17.59 20.70
CA PRO A 202 -7.38 -16.86 21.97
C PRO A 202 -6.10 -16.08 22.21
N VAL A 203 -6.20 -14.79 22.55
CA VAL A 203 -5.01 -13.92 22.73
C VAL A 203 -4.28 -14.23 24.03
N GLY A 204 -4.99 -14.55 25.12
CA GLY A 204 -4.40 -14.77 26.45
C GLY A 204 -3.69 -16.12 26.63
N GLU A 205 -3.77 -17.03 25.67
CA GLU A 205 -3.24 -18.40 25.76
C GLU A 205 -2.00 -18.64 24.90
N HIS A 206 -1.71 -17.72 23.96
CA HIS A 206 -0.68 -17.90 22.95
C HIS A 206 0.22 -16.67 22.82
N THR A 207 1.42 -16.88 22.29
CA THR A 207 2.34 -15.82 21.85
C THR A 207 2.26 -15.65 20.35
N PHE A 208 2.24 -14.38 19.89
CA PHE A 208 2.15 -14.06 18.47
C PHE A 208 3.46 -13.44 17.99
N SER A 209 3.79 -13.68 16.74
CA SER A 209 4.96 -13.08 16.12
C SER A 209 4.79 -13.07 14.60
N VAL A 210 5.66 -12.37 13.93
CA VAL A 210 5.77 -12.42 12.47
C VAL A 210 7.05 -13.16 12.07
N ARG A 211 7.03 -13.81 10.92
CA ARG A 211 8.25 -14.36 10.33
C ARG A 211 9.20 -13.24 9.96
N SER A 212 10.49 -13.50 10.00
CA SER A 212 11.54 -12.51 9.67
C SER A 212 11.36 -11.89 8.29
N GLU A 213 10.88 -12.67 7.31
CA GLU A 213 10.68 -12.25 5.92
C GLU A 213 9.63 -11.14 5.79
N VAL A 214 8.58 -11.17 6.62
CA VAL A 214 7.50 -10.16 6.60
C VAL A 214 7.64 -9.11 7.71
N SER A 215 8.77 -9.06 8.40
CA SER A 215 8.98 -8.13 9.53
C SER A 215 8.84 -6.65 9.15
N LEU A 216 9.12 -6.31 7.88
CA LEU A 216 8.96 -4.96 7.33
C LEU A 216 7.50 -4.57 7.06
N SER A 217 6.56 -5.51 7.15
CA SER A 217 5.12 -5.24 7.02
C SER A 217 4.47 -4.68 8.30
N ARG A 218 5.24 -4.43 9.35
CA ARG A 218 4.73 -3.88 10.62
C ARG A 218 4.64 -2.34 10.58
N PRO A 219 3.68 -1.71 11.27
CA PRO A 219 2.68 -2.32 12.14
C PRO A 219 1.54 -3.01 11.38
N LEU A 220 1.15 -2.48 10.22
CA LEU A 220 0.11 -3.02 9.35
C LEU A 220 0.67 -3.11 7.94
N GLY A 221 0.54 -4.27 7.28
CA GLY A 221 1.02 -4.42 5.91
C GLY A 221 0.35 -5.57 5.19
N ILE A 222 0.38 -5.51 3.86
CA ILE A 222 -0.21 -6.52 2.99
C ILE A 222 0.82 -6.90 1.95
N ALA A 223 1.12 -8.20 1.85
CA ALA A 223 2.10 -8.70 0.90
C ALA A 223 1.61 -9.97 0.18
N SER A 224 2.17 -10.25 -0.97
CA SER A 224 2.08 -11.51 -1.69
C SER A 224 3.47 -12.16 -1.80
N TRP A 225 3.51 -13.50 -1.97
CA TRP A 225 4.76 -14.23 -2.17
C TRP A 225 4.77 -14.88 -3.54
N MET A 226 5.74 -14.51 -4.39
CA MET A 226 5.91 -15.03 -5.76
C MET A 226 4.57 -15.16 -6.50
N THR A 227 3.70 -14.17 -6.31
CA THR A 227 2.30 -14.17 -6.76
C THR A 227 1.91 -12.75 -7.14
N THR A 228 1.32 -12.58 -8.31
CA THR A 228 0.66 -11.33 -8.69
C THR A 228 -0.73 -11.30 -8.07
N SER A 229 -0.99 -10.31 -7.26
CA SER A 229 -2.29 -10.12 -6.60
C SER A 229 -2.81 -8.69 -6.77
N ALA A 230 -4.11 -8.53 -6.58
CA ALA A 230 -4.75 -7.22 -6.52
C ALA A 230 -5.50 -7.08 -5.19
N LEU A 231 -5.43 -5.87 -4.63
CA LEU A 231 -6.05 -5.50 -3.37
C LEU A 231 -6.97 -4.29 -3.59
N ARG A 232 -8.13 -4.26 -2.95
CA ARG A 232 -9.01 -3.09 -2.96
C ARG A 232 -9.88 -3.05 -1.70
N ASP A 233 -10.63 -1.97 -1.53
CA ASP A 233 -11.56 -1.78 -0.42
C ASP A 233 -10.91 -2.04 0.96
N ILE A 234 -9.64 -1.54 1.10
CA ILE A 234 -8.90 -1.68 2.35
C ILE A 234 -9.45 -0.67 3.33
N ARG A 235 -10.01 -1.14 4.44
CA ARG A 235 -10.67 -0.31 5.43
C ARG A 235 -10.57 -0.93 6.83
N PHE A 236 -10.73 -0.11 7.85
CA PHE A 236 -10.74 -0.56 9.24
C PHE A 236 -11.85 0.14 10.03
N ARG A 237 -12.19 -0.41 11.20
CA ARG A 237 -13.00 0.23 12.22
C ARG A 237 -12.51 -0.12 13.61
N GLU A 238 -12.72 0.75 14.55
CA GLU A 238 -12.58 0.49 15.98
C GLU A 238 -13.82 -0.27 16.50
N LEU A 239 -13.65 -1.11 17.52
CA LEU A 239 -14.71 -1.93 18.15
C LEU A 239 -15.21 -1.30 19.43
#